data_e2ec28057184e59f8ef1266448398e78
#
_entry.id   e2ec28057184e59f8ef1266448398e78
#
_cell.length_a   1.000
_cell.length_b   1.000
_cell.length_c   1.000
_cell.angle_alpha   90.00
_cell.angle_beta   90.00
_cell.angle_gamma   90.00
#
_symmetry.space_group_name_H-M   'P 1'
#
loop_
_entity.id
_entity.type
_entity.pdbx_description
1 polymer ?
#
loop_
_entity_poly.entity_id
_entity_poly.type
_entity_poly.pdbx_seq_one_letter_code
_entity_poly.pdbx_strand_id
1 'polypeptide(L)'
;MKRRIFLDTEWTAPPWSKRSELMWVGLADEEGRSWYGISSEADIDPSSNEFVAGVFGLIAPDEPRMSRQQLAQAVLDFCGNVDEFWAWIPTVERFAEWFRLGDEAAELFAQSRDIDLQMLQALVNPWPGAWPRDLHNLNAAAVAAGVEIPPRAANHLHPRVHAEWNRRLFGRIGRASIS
;
A
#
# COMPACT_ATOMS: atom_id res chain seq x y z
N MET A 1 -14.94 10.75 15.90
CA MET A 1 -14.12 9.51 15.75
C MET A 1 -13.13 9.78 14.64
N LYS A 2 -11.86 9.42 14.78
CA LYS A 2 -10.88 9.58 13.70
C LYS A 2 -11.19 8.62 12.56
N ARG A 3 -11.14 9.09 11.33
CA ARG A 3 -11.29 8.26 10.14
C ARG A 3 -9.92 7.78 9.66
N ARG A 4 -9.70 6.47 9.70
CA ARG A 4 -8.47 5.82 9.29
C ARG A 4 -8.65 5.04 8.01
N ILE A 5 -7.68 5.18 7.11
CA ILE A 5 -7.60 4.43 5.86
C ILE A 5 -6.34 3.57 5.90
N PHE A 6 -6.52 2.29 5.66
CA PHE A 6 -5.47 1.30 5.49
C PHE A 6 -5.25 1.10 4.01
N LEU A 7 -4.00 1.24 3.58
CA LEU A 7 -3.67 1.19 2.16
C LEU A 7 -2.53 0.22 1.86
N ASP A 8 -2.48 -0.20 0.62
CA ASP A 8 -1.43 -0.98 0.01
C ASP A 8 -1.44 -0.70 -1.49
N THR A 9 -0.26 -0.54 -2.10
CA THR A 9 -0.13 -0.25 -3.54
C THR A 9 0.86 -1.20 -4.21
N GLU A 10 0.65 -1.43 -5.51
CA GLU A 10 1.58 -2.19 -6.34
C GLU A 10 2.05 -1.33 -7.51
N TRP A 11 3.30 -1.52 -7.93
CA TRP A 11 4.00 -0.64 -8.88
C TRP A 11 4.74 -1.41 -9.98
N THR A 12 4.99 -0.73 -11.11
CA THR A 12 5.63 -1.32 -12.29
C THR A 12 7.14 -1.52 -12.16
N ALA A 13 7.79 -0.85 -11.20
CA ALA A 13 9.24 -0.89 -11.01
C ALA A 13 9.59 -0.66 -9.54
N PRO A 14 10.81 -0.94 -9.07
CA PRO A 14 11.21 -0.66 -7.71
C PRO A 14 10.89 0.78 -7.28
N PRO A 15 10.51 1.01 -6.01
CA PRO A 15 9.98 2.31 -5.55
C PRO A 15 10.94 3.51 -5.74
N TRP A 16 12.25 3.29 -5.75
CA TRP A 16 13.25 4.33 -6.03
C TRP A 16 13.44 4.63 -7.51
N SER A 17 12.78 3.89 -8.40
CA SER A 17 12.85 4.12 -9.83
C SER A 17 11.97 5.31 -10.22
N LYS A 18 12.53 6.25 -10.99
CA LYS A 18 11.76 7.36 -11.59
C LYS A 18 10.70 6.90 -12.60
N ARG A 19 10.73 5.63 -13.01
CA ARG A 19 9.77 5.01 -13.93
C ARG A 19 8.71 4.18 -13.20
N SER A 20 8.73 4.19 -11.86
CA SER A 20 7.73 3.47 -11.09
C SER A 20 6.37 4.13 -11.25
N GLU A 21 5.40 3.37 -11.73
CA GLU A 21 4.02 3.80 -11.93
C GLU A 21 3.08 2.97 -11.08
N LEU A 22 2.00 3.57 -10.61
CA LEU A 22 0.98 2.87 -9.86
C LEU A 22 0.22 1.90 -10.78
N MET A 23 0.32 0.61 -10.49
CA MET A 23 -0.45 -0.43 -11.17
C MET A 23 -1.80 -0.65 -10.50
N TRP A 24 -1.80 -0.72 -9.17
CA TRP A 24 -2.93 -1.19 -8.40
C TRP A 24 -2.95 -0.52 -7.02
N VAL A 25 -4.12 -0.16 -6.54
CA VAL A 25 -4.33 0.39 -5.20
C VAL A 25 -5.42 -0.37 -4.47
N GLY A 26 -5.18 -0.72 -3.23
CA GLY A 26 -6.15 -1.28 -2.30
C GLY A 26 -6.35 -0.41 -1.08
N LEU A 27 -7.59 -0.23 -0.68
CA LEU A 27 -7.99 0.57 0.46
C LEU A 27 -8.94 -0.22 1.36
N ALA A 28 -8.83 -0.03 2.66
CA ALA A 28 -9.81 -0.49 3.63
C ALA A 28 -10.03 0.58 4.71
N ASP A 29 -11.20 0.63 5.34
CA ASP A 29 -11.46 1.49 6.49
C ASP A 29 -11.78 0.70 7.77
N GLU A 30 -11.90 1.39 8.88
CA GLU A 30 -12.20 0.77 10.17
C GLU A 30 -13.58 0.11 10.23
N GLU A 31 -14.53 0.57 9.41
CA GLU A 31 -15.89 0.03 9.32
C GLU A 31 -15.96 -1.30 8.58
N GLY A 32 -14.84 -1.71 7.96
CA GLY A 32 -14.71 -2.96 7.22
C GLY A 32 -15.06 -2.84 5.74
N ARG A 33 -15.32 -1.64 5.23
CA ARG A 33 -15.40 -1.43 3.80
C ARG A 33 -14.02 -1.60 3.19
N SER A 34 -13.94 -2.19 2.03
CA SER A 34 -12.71 -2.29 1.25
C SER A 34 -12.98 -2.04 -0.22
N TRP A 35 -11.98 -1.52 -0.90
CA TRP A 35 -12.03 -1.20 -2.31
C TRP A 35 -10.64 -1.41 -2.94
N TYR A 36 -10.62 -1.63 -4.24
CA TYR A 36 -9.38 -1.62 -5.03
C TYR A 36 -9.66 -1.13 -6.44
N GLY A 37 -8.60 -0.64 -7.08
CA GLY A 37 -8.65 -0.23 -8.48
C GLY A 37 -7.35 -0.52 -9.21
N ILE A 38 -7.46 -0.78 -10.50
CA ILE A 38 -6.36 -1.14 -11.39
C ILE A 38 -6.20 -0.03 -12.42
N SER A 39 -4.95 0.44 -12.60
CA SER A 39 -4.64 1.43 -13.63
C SER A 39 -4.71 0.82 -15.03
N SER A 40 -5.34 1.53 -15.96
CA SER A 40 -5.28 1.23 -17.40
C SER A 40 -4.10 1.89 -18.10
N GLU A 41 -3.39 2.78 -17.41
CA GLU A 41 -2.34 3.64 -17.98
C GLU A 41 -0.94 3.18 -17.56
N ALA A 42 -0.81 2.32 -16.55
CA ALA A 42 0.47 1.76 -16.16
C ALA A 42 1.01 0.85 -17.27
N ASP A 43 2.25 1.09 -17.67
CA ASP A 43 2.97 0.24 -18.62
C ASP A 43 3.43 -1.03 -17.90
N ILE A 44 2.54 -2.03 -17.92
CA ILE A 44 2.74 -3.30 -17.23
C ILE A 44 3.36 -4.28 -18.22
N ASP A 45 4.68 -4.45 -18.12
CA ASP A 45 5.39 -5.53 -18.79
C ASP A 45 5.68 -6.68 -17.82
N PRO A 46 4.93 -7.79 -17.88
CA PRO A 46 5.14 -8.94 -17.00
C PRO A 46 6.51 -9.58 -17.16
N SER A 47 7.19 -9.33 -18.28
CA SER A 47 8.54 -9.85 -18.50
C SER A 47 9.63 -9.02 -17.80
N SER A 48 9.29 -7.83 -17.32
CA SER A 48 10.26 -6.88 -16.76
C SER A 48 10.90 -7.36 -15.45
N ASN A 49 10.14 -8.06 -14.60
CA ASN A 49 10.63 -8.72 -13.40
C ASN A 49 9.60 -9.72 -12.83
N GLU A 50 10.07 -10.63 -11.97
CA GLU A 50 9.23 -11.67 -11.34
C GLU A 50 8.11 -11.10 -10.45
N PHE A 51 8.33 -9.94 -9.82
CA PHE A 51 7.33 -9.27 -8.98
C PHE A 51 6.17 -8.78 -9.83
N VAL A 52 6.46 -8.04 -10.91
CA VAL A 52 5.43 -7.54 -11.85
C VAL A 52 4.66 -8.70 -12.47
N ALA A 53 5.35 -9.78 -12.86
CA ALA A 53 4.69 -10.99 -13.37
C ALA A 53 3.74 -11.61 -12.33
N GLY A 54 4.16 -11.68 -11.06
CA GLY A 54 3.36 -12.20 -9.95
C GLY A 54 2.10 -11.38 -9.69
N VAL A 55 2.22 -10.06 -9.64
CA VAL A 55 1.08 -9.15 -9.45
C VAL A 55 0.14 -9.22 -10.64
N PHE A 56 0.68 -9.16 -11.86
CA PHE A 56 -0.12 -9.23 -13.10
C PHE A 56 -0.90 -10.53 -13.21
N GLY A 57 -0.32 -11.65 -12.80
CA GLY A 57 -0.97 -12.97 -12.81
C GLY A 57 -2.18 -13.08 -11.86
N LEU A 58 -2.35 -12.14 -10.93
CA LEU A 58 -3.51 -12.06 -10.04
C LEU A 58 -4.66 -11.22 -10.62
N ILE A 59 -4.40 -10.46 -11.68
CA ILE A 59 -5.40 -9.62 -12.34
C ILE A 59 -6.14 -10.50 -13.36
N ALA A 60 -7.44 -10.71 -13.14
CA ALA A 60 -8.24 -11.42 -14.12
C ALA A 60 -8.28 -10.64 -15.46
N PRO A 61 -8.24 -11.33 -16.61
CA PRO A 61 -8.20 -10.66 -17.92
C PRO A 61 -9.37 -9.71 -18.18
N ASP A 62 -10.52 -10.00 -17.59
CA ASP A 62 -11.78 -9.24 -17.72
C ASP A 62 -11.99 -8.23 -16.58
N GLU A 63 -11.01 -8.08 -15.67
CA GLU A 63 -11.11 -7.17 -14.56
C GLU A 63 -11.07 -5.72 -15.04
N PRO A 64 -12.06 -4.87 -14.63
CA PRO A 64 -12.16 -3.52 -15.15
C PRO A 64 -10.96 -2.68 -14.72
N ARG A 65 -10.35 -2.01 -15.69
CA ARG A 65 -9.25 -1.07 -15.48
C ARG A 65 -9.78 0.36 -15.58
N MET A 66 -9.18 1.25 -14.83
CA MET A 66 -9.58 2.64 -14.71
C MET A 66 -8.50 3.55 -15.27
N SER A 67 -8.91 4.61 -15.97
CA SER A 67 -7.99 5.71 -16.26
C SER A 67 -7.51 6.35 -14.95
N ARG A 68 -6.38 7.05 -15.02
CA ARG A 68 -5.84 7.79 -13.86
C ARG A 68 -6.89 8.69 -13.21
N GLN A 69 -7.68 9.39 -14.00
CA GLN A 69 -8.73 10.27 -13.50
C GLN A 69 -9.84 9.50 -12.79
N GLN A 70 -10.31 8.38 -13.36
CA GLN A 70 -11.33 7.53 -12.74
C GLN A 70 -10.81 6.91 -11.43
N LEU A 71 -9.56 6.45 -11.43
CA LEU A 71 -8.93 5.86 -10.26
C LEU A 71 -8.78 6.90 -9.14
N ALA A 72 -8.33 8.12 -9.46
CA ALA A 72 -8.21 9.22 -8.51
C ALA A 72 -9.58 9.59 -7.91
N GLN A 73 -10.63 9.71 -8.74
CA GLN A 73 -11.97 10.02 -8.27
C GLN A 73 -12.52 8.91 -7.36
N ALA A 74 -12.34 7.64 -7.71
CA ALA A 74 -12.78 6.52 -6.88
C ALA A 74 -12.06 6.48 -5.51
N VAL A 75 -10.77 6.83 -5.48
CA VAL A 75 -10.02 6.99 -4.22
C VAL A 75 -10.62 8.13 -3.38
N LEU A 76 -10.91 9.29 -3.97
CA LEU A 76 -11.53 10.42 -3.28
C LEU A 76 -12.90 10.04 -2.69
N ASP A 77 -13.72 9.35 -3.48
CA ASP A 77 -15.07 8.91 -3.08
C ASP A 77 -15.01 7.89 -1.94
N PHE A 78 -14.07 6.94 -2.01
CA PHE A 78 -13.89 5.95 -0.94
C PHE A 78 -13.37 6.60 0.34
N CYS A 79 -12.34 7.43 0.24
CA CYS A 79 -11.67 8.02 1.40
C CYS A 79 -12.52 9.10 2.09
N GLY A 80 -13.17 10.02 1.34
CA GLY A 80 -13.84 11.17 1.92
C GLY A 80 -12.87 12.03 2.75
N ASN A 81 -13.23 12.35 4.00
CA ASN A 81 -12.31 13.00 4.93
C ASN A 81 -11.46 11.96 5.65
N VAL A 82 -10.14 12.11 5.63
CA VAL A 82 -9.18 11.19 6.24
C VAL A 82 -8.39 11.91 7.32
N ASP A 83 -8.29 11.28 8.51
CA ASP A 83 -7.45 11.77 9.62
C ASP A 83 -6.09 11.06 9.66
N GLU A 84 -6.02 9.79 9.24
CA GLU A 84 -4.79 9.00 9.29
C GLU A 84 -4.74 8.00 8.13
N PHE A 85 -3.55 7.89 7.48
CA PHE A 85 -3.23 6.78 6.58
C PHE A 85 -2.31 5.79 7.29
N TRP A 86 -2.60 4.51 7.12
CA TRP A 86 -1.86 3.41 7.72
C TRP A 86 -1.48 2.36 6.68
N ALA A 87 -0.20 1.96 6.67
CA ALA A 87 0.29 0.84 5.87
C ALA A 87 1.30 0.00 6.65
N TRP A 88 1.51 -1.21 6.17
CA TRP A 88 2.57 -2.04 6.69
C TRP A 88 3.88 -1.71 5.95
N ILE A 89 4.85 -1.19 6.68
CA ILE A 89 6.17 -0.87 6.14
C ILE A 89 7.15 -1.95 6.62
N PRO A 90 7.90 -2.63 5.75
CA PRO A 90 8.86 -3.66 6.14
C PRO A 90 9.99 -3.08 7.01
N THR A 91 10.78 -3.92 7.63
CA THR A 91 12.08 -3.51 8.16
C THR A 91 13.09 -3.35 7.01
N VAL A 92 14.22 -2.69 7.28
CA VAL A 92 15.30 -2.52 6.29
C VAL A 92 15.83 -3.87 5.81
N GLU A 93 16.00 -4.82 6.73
CA GLU A 93 16.49 -6.16 6.42
C GLU A 93 15.55 -6.90 5.47
N ARG A 94 14.22 -6.83 5.76
CA ARG A 94 13.22 -7.47 4.91
C ARG A 94 13.07 -6.81 3.56
N PHE A 95 13.22 -5.51 3.50
CA PHE A 95 13.28 -4.75 2.26
C PHE A 95 14.51 -5.16 1.43
N ALA A 96 15.68 -5.26 2.06
CA ALA A 96 16.91 -5.73 1.41
C ALA A 96 16.77 -7.14 0.83
N GLU A 97 16.14 -8.04 1.59
CA GLU A 97 15.82 -9.40 1.12
C GLU A 97 14.94 -9.39 -0.14
N TRP A 98 13.83 -8.63 -0.13
CA TRP A 98 12.87 -8.60 -1.23
C TRP A 98 13.47 -8.11 -2.54
N PHE A 99 14.32 -7.08 -2.44
CA PHE A 99 14.93 -6.47 -3.62
C PHE A 99 16.36 -6.97 -3.89
N ARG A 100 16.85 -7.94 -3.11
CA ARG A 100 18.22 -8.51 -3.22
C ARG A 100 19.30 -7.42 -3.18
N LEU A 101 19.15 -6.47 -2.23
CA LEU A 101 20.02 -5.32 -2.07
C LEU A 101 21.20 -5.64 -1.13
N GLY A 102 22.32 -4.95 -1.37
CA GLY A 102 23.50 -4.94 -0.51
C GLY A 102 23.55 -3.74 0.43
N ASP A 103 24.69 -3.07 0.49
CA ASP A 103 24.96 -1.95 1.40
C ASP A 103 24.09 -0.71 1.15
N GLU A 104 23.53 -0.58 -0.06
CA GLU A 104 22.63 0.50 -0.45
C GLU A 104 21.22 0.37 0.14
N ALA A 105 20.88 -0.77 0.75
CA ALA A 105 19.52 -1.08 1.20
C ALA A 105 18.94 -0.02 2.14
N ALA A 106 19.73 0.47 3.08
CA ALA A 106 19.27 1.47 4.07
C ALA A 106 18.90 2.81 3.41
N GLU A 107 19.70 3.26 2.44
CA GLU A 107 19.45 4.51 1.71
C GLU A 107 18.21 4.38 0.81
N LEU A 108 18.11 3.30 0.04
CA LEU A 108 16.97 3.05 -0.84
C LEU A 108 15.68 2.85 -0.05
N PHE A 109 15.75 2.19 1.11
CA PHE A 109 14.62 2.06 2.02
C PHE A 109 14.17 3.43 2.56
N ALA A 110 15.10 4.28 2.99
CA ALA A 110 14.76 5.61 3.51
C ALA A 110 14.04 6.47 2.47
N GLN A 111 14.38 6.32 1.18
CA GLN A 111 13.71 7.00 0.07
C GLN A 111 12.32 6.43 -0.25
N SER A 112 12.07 5.16 0.08
CA SER A 112 10.92 4.39 -0.42
C SER A 112 9.94 3.97 0.67
N ARG A 113 10.26 4.18 1.95
CA ARG A 113 9.45 3.66 3.07
C ARG A 113 7.98 4.08 3.04
N ASP A 114 7.69 5.26 2.50
CA ASP A 114 6.32 5.81 2.41
C ASP A 114 5.75 5.69 1.00
N ILE A 115 6.24 4.73 0.20
CA ILE A 115 5.93 4.63 -1.23
C ILE A 115 4.42 4.50 -1.49
N ASP A 116 3.69 3.77 -0.66
CA ASP A 116 2.24 3.62 -0.81
C ASP A 116 1.54 4.98 -0.78
N LEU A 117 1.92 5.85 0.16
CA LEU A 117 1.36 7.20 0.24
C LEU A 117 1.86 8.10 -0.89
N GLN A 118 3.13 7.98 -1.28
CA GLN A 118 3.68 8.74 -2.40
C GLN A 118 2.96 8.40 -3.72
N MET A 119 2.67 7.13 -3.97
CA MET A 119 1.89 6.69 -5.14
C MET A 119 0.46 7.22 -5.10
N LEU A 120 -0.16 7.21 -3.93
CA LEU A 120 -1.50 7.78 -3.75
C LEU A 120 -1.50 9.30 -3.96
N GLN A 121 -0.48 10.03 -3.45
CA GLN A 121 -0.32 11.47 -3.66
C GLN A 121 -0.05 11.82 -5.13
N ALA A 122 0.71 10.99 -5.83
CA ALA A 122 0.93 11.15 -7.25
C ALA A 122 -0.36 10.94 -8.05
N LEU A 123 -1.19 9.98 -7.65
CA LEU A 123 -2.48 9.69 -8.28
C LEU A 123 -3.49 10.82 -8.05
N VAL A 124 -3.68 11.21 -6.78
CA VAL A 124 -4.64 12.23 -6.35
C VAL A 124 -3.97 13.61 -6.33
N ASN A 125 -3.99 14.29 -7.47
CA ASN A 125 -3.37 15.61 -7.63
C ASN A 125 -4.38 16.59 -8.24
N PRO A 126 -4.75 17.71 -7.54
CA PRO A 126 -4.17 18.18 -6.27
C PRO A 126 -4.57 17.33 -5.06
N TRP A 127 -3.62 17.18 -4.12
CA TRP A 127 -3.87 16.49 -2.85
C TRP A 127 -4.84 17.30 -1.98
N PRO A 128 -5.90 16.68 -1.43
CA PRO A 128 -6.85 17.38 -0.57
C PRO A 128 -6.16 18.02 0.64
N GLY A 129 -6.39 19.32 0.85
CA GLY A 129 -5.71 20.06 1.90
C GLY A 129 -5.99 19.59 3.33
N ALA A 130 -7.12 18.91 3.53
CA ALA A 130 -7.51 18.31 4.81
C ALA A 130 -6.92 16.92 5.05
N TRP A 131 -6.33 16.27 4.04
CA TRP A 131 -5.76 14.93 4.18
C TRP A 131 -4.34 14.99 4.78
N PRO A 132 -3.97 14.02 5.65
CA PRO A 132 -2.64 13.94 6.20
C PRO A 132 -1.61 13.66 5.09
N ARG A 133 -0.38 14.10 5.33
CA ARG A 133 0.76 13.88 4.41
C ARG A 133 1.73 12.83 4.96
N ASP A 134 1.40 12.26 6.11
CA ASP A 134 2.22 11.26 6.81
C ASP A 134 1.56 9.89 6.74
N LEU A 135 2.40 8.86 6.63
CA LEU A 135 2.00 7.46 6.66
C LEU A 135 2.38 6.84 8.00
N HIS A 136 1.41 6.29 8.70
CA HIS A 136 1.65 5.55 9.93
C HIS A 136 2.09 4.12 9.64
N ASN A 137 3.16 3.68 10.30
CA ASN A 137 3.75 2.36 10.12
C ASN A 137 3.13 1.32 11.08
N LEU A 138 2.36 0.39 10.55
CA LEU A 138 1.74 -0.71 11.31
C LEU A 138 2.77 -1.68 11.90
N ASN A 139 3.88 -1.93 11.21
CA ASN A 139 4.93 -2.81 11.73
C ASN A 139 5.56 -2.22 13.00
N ALA A 140 5.94 -0.94 12.95
CA ALA A 140 6.50 -0.26 14.11
C ALA A 140 5.49 -0.17 15.27
N ALA A 141 4.21 0.10 14.98
CA ALA A 141 3.17 0.15 15.99
C ALA A 141 2.90 -1.23 16.64
N ALA A 142 2.92 -2.31 15.86
CA ALA A 142 2.76 -3.67 16.38
C ALA A 142 3.92 -4.07 17.31
N VAL A 143 5.15 -3.78 16.90
CA VAL A 143 6.36 -4.03 17.71
C VAL A 143 6.30 -3.24 19.02
N ALA A 144 5.95 -1.95 18.96
CA ALA A 144 5.82 -1.10 20.15
C ALA A 144 4.73 -1.60 21.12
N ALA A 145 3.65 -2.20 20.60
CA ALA A 145 2.57 -2.77 21.41
C ALA A 145 2.81 -4.23 21.83
N GLY A 146 3.93 -4.84 21.47
CA GLY A 146 4.21 -6.26 21.75
C GLY A 146 3.26 -7.23 21.06
N VAL A 147 2.67 -6.82 19.93
CA VAL A 147 1.72 -7.63 19.16
C VAL A 147 2.48 -8.46 18.13
N GLU A 148 2.28 -9.78 18.18
CA GLU A 148 2.78 -10.67 17.14
C GLU A 148 2.14 -10.33 15.80
N ILE A 149 2.99 -10.09 14.79
CA ILE A 149 2.55 -9.80 13.44
C ILE A 149 2.22 -11.11 12.74
N PRO A 150 0.95 -11.37 12.39
CA PRO A 150 0.60 -12.59 11.70
C PRO A 150 1.24 -12.62 10.31
N PRO A 151 1.57 -13.82 9.79
CA PRO A 151 2.11 -13.92 8.46
C PRO A 151 1.13 -13.28 7.45
N ARG A 152 1.65 -12.45 6.55
CA ARG A 152 0.92 -12.08 5.34
C ARG A 152 0.74 -13.35 4.52
N ALA A 153 -0.44 -13.59 3.99
CA ALA A 153 -0.66 -14.76 3.13
C ALA A 153 0.32 -14.69 1.95
N ALA A 154 1.25 -15.64 1.90
CA ALA A 154 2.41 -15.61 1.01
C ALA A 154 2.07 -15.56 -0.50
N ASN A 155 0.83 -15.86 -0.86
CA ASN A 155 0.37 -15.97 -2.25
C ASN A 155 -0.58 -14.84 -2.67
N HIS A 156 -0.73 -13.78 -1.87
CA HIS A 156 -1.68 -12.72 -2.18
C HIS A 156 -0.97 -11.37 -2.23
N LEU A 157 -0.48 -11.02 -3.42
CA LEU A 157 -0.01 -9.66 -3.74
C LEU A 157 -1.19 -8.72 -4.05
N HIS A 158 -2.43 -9.12 -3.71
CA HIS A 158 -3.63 -8.35 -4.01
C HIS A 158 -3.78 -7.19 -3.02
N PRO A 159 -3.68 -5.91 -3.44
CA PRO A 159 -3.63 -4.75 -2.52
C PRO A 159 -4.85 -4.64 -1.61
N ARG A 160 -6.06 -5.00 -2.09
CA ARG A 160 -7.25 -5.04 -1.23
C ARG A 160 -7.07 -6.02 -0.06
N VAL A 161 -6.53 -7.21 -0.34
CA VAL A 161 -6.29 -8.23 0.70
C VAL A 161 -5.26 -7.72 1.71
N HIS A 162 -4.24 -7.01 1.25
CA HIS A 162 -3.24 -6.40 2.11
C HIS A 162 -3.81 -5.21 2.90
N ALA A 163 -4.61 -4.34 2.30
CA ALA A 163 -5.28 -3.25 3.01
C ALA A 163 -6.21 -3.78 4.12
N GLU A 164 -6.99 -4.84 3.83
CA GLU A 164 -7.81 -5.52 4.84
C GLU A 164 -6.97 -6.20 5.93
N TRP A 165 -5.82 -6.76 5.57
CA TRP A 165 -4.88 -7.33 6.54
C TRP A 165 -4.29 -6.23 7.43
N ASN A 166 -3.90 -5.08 6.87
CA ASN A 166 -3.44 -3.90 7.58
C ASN A 166 -4.49 -3.44 8.62
N ARG A 167 -5.76 -3.36 8.23
CA ARG A 167 -6.87 -3.05 9.14
C ARG A 167 -6.98 -4.06 10.28
N ARG A 168 -6.90 -5.36 9.99
CA ARG A 168 -6.97 -6.41 11.02
C ARG A 168 -5.81 -6.35 12.00
N LEU A 169 -4.60 -6.07 11.52
CA LEU A 169 -3.43 -5.87 12.38
C LEU A 169 -3.62 -4.67 13.31
N PHE A 170 -4.09 -3.52 12.77
CA PHE A 170 -4.42 -2.35 13.57
C PHE A 170 -5.43 -2.68 14.70
N GLY A 171 -6.47 -3.44 14.40
CA GLY A 171 -7.43 -3.88 15.42
C GLY A 171 -6.83 -4.78 16.52
N ARG A 172 -5.77 -5.53 16.24
CA ARG A 172 -5.02 -6.28 17.27
C ARG A 172 -4.20 -5.35 18.15
N ILE A 173 -3.52 -4.37 17.55
CA ILE A 173 -2.72 -3.36 18.28
C ILE A 173 -3.61 -2.61 19.27
N GLY A 174 -4.78 -2.13 18.83
CA GLY A 174 -5.72 -1.41 19.69
C GLY A 174 -6.21 -2.23 20.89
N ARG A 175 -6.43 -3.53 20.73
CA ARG A 175 -6.82 -4.42 21.84
C ARG A 175 -5.69 -4.65 22.84
N ALA A 176 -4.46 -4.80 22.37
CA ALA A 176 -3.31 -4.99 23.25
C ALA A 176 -2.98 -3.76 24.11
N SER A 177 -3.30 -2.56 23.60
CA SER A 177 -3.05 -1.30 24.31
C SER A 177 -4.07 -1.01 25.44
N ILE A 178 -5.13 -1.82 25.55
CA ILE A 178 -6.21 -1.66 26.56
C ILE A 178 -6.06 -2.71 27.69
N SER A 179 -5.29 -3.74 27.49
CA SER A 179 -5.01 -4.82 28.46
C SER A 179 -3.77 -4.52 29.29
#